data_af03743a5c9874e76a1b23ab5f2c0fbf
#
_entry.id   af03743a5c9874e76a1b23ab5f2c0fbf
#
_cell.length_a   1.000
_cell.length_b   1.000
_cell.length_c   1.000
_cell.angle_alpha   90.00
_cell.angle_beta   90.00
_cell.angle_gamma   90.00
#
_symmetry.space_group_name_H-M   'P 1'
#
loop_
_entity.id
_entity.type
_entity.pdbx_description
1 polymer ?
#
loop_
_entity_poly.entity_id
_entity_poly.type
_entity_poly.pdbx_seq_one_letter_code
_entity_poly.pdbx_strand_id
1 'polypeptide(L)'
;MYRILLVDDEILVRDAIKENIDWKGMDCELVGDCENGKEAAEFVKEHPVDIVLTDILMPYMDGMELSNFLHDNYPEIVIVIFSGFGEFEYAKKAIQYGVSEYLLKPVTAMELTGVIEKMKKKVEQQRLEKSKMDALAQNSEEYRKNKQIIRSKNIEALVNCTTDVNASIERLAEMGIDISAASYRVAIFDIDLYSGMYQLDTEKRQESALMAFVLFNISDE
;
A
#
# COMPACT_ATOMS: atom_id res chain seq x y z
N MET A 1 8.52 0.44 18.19
CA MET A 1 8.84 -0.95 18.54
C MET A 1 8.65 -1.80 17.29
N TYR A 2 9.64 -2.60 16.91
CA TYR A 2 9.63 -3.44 15.70
C TYR A 2 9.24 -4.85 16.05
N ARG A 3 8.33 -5.45 15.29
CA ARG A 3 7.75 -6.78 15.53
C ARG A 3 8.53 -7.82 14.74
N ILE A 4 9.10 -8.76 15.44
CA ILE A 4 9.97 -9.78 14.86
C ILE A 4 9.30 -11.16 15.03
N LEU A 5 9.26 -11.93 13.94
CA LEU A 5 8.89 -13.34 13.94
C LEU A 5 10.13 -14.19 13.72
N LEU A 6 10.32 -15.22 14.55
CA LEU A 6 11.40 -16.19 14.44
C LEU A 6 10.87 -17.51 13.88
N VAL A 7 11.55 -18.07 12.88
CA VAL A 7 11.14 -19.31 12.22
C VAL A 7 12.33 -20.25 12.10
N ASP A 8 12.30 -21.37 12.80
CA ASP A 8 13.39 -22.36 12.81
C ASP A 8 12.79 -23.68 13.31
N ASP A 9 13.09 -24.82 12.71
CA ASP A 9 12.55 -26.11 13.16
C ASP A 9 13.22 -26.63 14.42
N GLU A 10 14.44 -26.14 14.74
CA GLU A 10 15.18 -26.49 15.93
C GLU A 10 14.74 -25.64 17.15
N ILE A 11 13.98 -26.24 18.08
CA ILE A 11 13.51 -25.55 19.29
C ILE A 11 14.66 -24.95 20.12
N LEU A 12 15.81 -25.62 20.19
CA LEU A 12 16.98 -25.15 20.94
C LEU A 12 17.57 -23.87 20.34
N VAL A 13 17.52 -23.72 19.02
CA VAL A 13 17.97 -22.52 18.31
C VAL A 13 17.00 -21.38 18.62
N ARG A 14 15.68 -21.64 18.53
CA ARG A 14 14.67 -20.61 18.86
C ARG A 14 14.81 -20.13 20.29
N ASP A 15 14.95 -21.05 21.25
CA ASP A 15 15.09 -20.69 22.67
C ASP A 15 16.40 -19.93 22.93
N ALA A 16 17.51 -20.36 22.34
CA ALA A 16 18.76 -19.66 22.45
C ALA A 16 18.68 -18.22 21.91
N ILE A 17 18.02 -17.99 20.78
CA ILE A 17 17.82 -16.66 20.21
C ILE A 17 16.91 -15.81 21.11
N LYS A 18 15.82 -16.39 21.63
CA LYS A 18 14.89 -15.68 22.54
C LYS A 18 15.59 -15.18 23.81
N GLU A 19 16.43 -16.01 24.41
CA GLU A 19 17.05 -15.73 25.70
C GLU A 19 18.30 -14.83 25.61
N ASN A 20 19.06 -14.89 24.51
CA ASN A 20 20.33 -14.21 24.41
C ASN A 20 20.26 -12.82 23.72
N ILE A 21 19.10 -12.41 23.24
CA ILE A 21 18.90 -11.09 22.61
C ILE A 21 18.12 -10.17 23.54
N ASP A 22 18.63 -8.98 23.75
CA ASP A 22 17.91 -7.91 24.47
C ASP A 22 16.92 -7.19 23.57
N TRP A 23 15.81 -7.86 23.30
CA TRP A 23 14.75 -7.36 22.41
C TRP A 23 14.24 -5.97 22.83
N LYS A 24 14.02 -5.76 24.13
CA LYS A 24 13.50 -4.49 24.65
C LYS A 24 14.52 -3.36 24.54
N GLY A 25 15.78 -3.63 24.85
CA GLY A 25 16.87 -2.66 24.70
C GLY A 25 17.07 -2.21 23.25
N MET A 26 16.68 -3.06 22.29
CA MET A 26 16.70 -2.77 20.85
C MET A 26 15.42 -2.14 20.30
N ASP A 27 14.44 -1.78 21.12
CA ASP A 27 13.10 -1.34 20.68
C ASP A 27 12.39 -2.37 19.76
N CYS A 28 12.60 -3.66 20.04
CA CYS A 28 12.03 -4.79 19.33
C CYS A 28 11.10 -5.61 20.22
N GLU A 29 10.17 -6.30 19.61
CA GLU A 29 9.30 -7.29 20.23
C GLU A 29 9.32 -8.56 19.41
N LEU A 30 9.64 -9.69 20.05
CA LEU A 30 9.44 -10.99 19.44
C LEU A 30 7.97 -11.34 19.58
N VAL A 31 7.20 -11.21 18.50
CA VAL A 31 5.74 -11.39 18.51
C VAL A 31 5.33 -12.86 18.40
N GLY A 32 6.24 -13.72 17.99
CA GLY A 32 6.02 -15.16 17.92
C GLY A 32 7.24 -15.93 17.45
N ASP A 33 7.15 -17.25 17.55
CA ASP A 33 8.07 -18.20 16.93
C ASP A 33 7.28 -19.35 16.30
N CYS A 34 7.78 -19.85 15.16
CA CYS A 34 7.18 -20.90 14.35
C CYS A 34 8.20 -22.01 14.07
N GLU A 35 7.72 -23.23 13.87
CA GLU A 35 8.59 -24.39 13.60
C GLU A 35 8.85 -24.60 12.10
N ASN A 36 8.10 -23.94 11.23
CA ASN A 36 8.20 -24.08 9.78
C ASN A 36 7.59 -22.90 9.03
N GLY A 37 7.87 -22.78 7.76
CA GLY A 37 7.39 -21.70 6.91
C GLY A 37 5.86 -21.67 6.76
N LYS A 38 5.18 -22.82 6.85
CA LYS A 38 3.71 -22.86 6.74
C LYS A 38 3.03 -22.21 7.95
N GLU A 39 3.50 -22.49 9.15
CA GLU A 39 3.03 -21.82 10.36
C GLU A 39 3.31 -20.31 10.31
N ALA A 40 4.51 -19.94 9.87
CA ALA A 40 4.88 -18.53 9.71
C ALA A 40 3.98 -17.82 8.70
N ALA A 41 3.66 -18.46 7.57
CA ALA A 41 2.74 -17.92 6.57
C ALA A 41 1.31 -17.73 7.10
N GLU A 42 0.83 -18.61 7.98
CA GLU A 42 -0.47 -18.41 8.66
C GLU A 42 -0.37 -17.32 9.74
N PHE A 43 0.73 -17.29 10.50
CA PHE A 43 0.93 -16.30 11.56
C PHE A 43 0.89 -14.86 11.02
N VAL A 44 1.56 -14.58 9.90
CA VAL A 44 1.61 -13.23 9.33
C VAL A 44 0.27 -12.74 8.77
N LYS A 45 -0.71 -13.63 8.50
CA LYS A 45 -2.07 -13.26 8.11
C LYS A 45 -2.85 -12.65 9.27
N GLU A 46 -2.60 -13.13 10.48
CA GLU A 46 -3.35 -12.75 11.68
C GLU A 46 -2.63 -11.71 12.54
N HIS A 47 -1.31 -11.66 12.42
CA HIS A 47 -0.46 -10.82 13.27
C HIS A 47 0.43 -9.90 12.43
N PRO A 48 0.52 -8.63 12.78
CA PRO A 48 1.41 -7.71 12.09
C PRO A 48 2.88 -8.01 12.44
N VAL A 49 3.71 -8.21 11.41
CA VAL A 49 5.14 -8.51 11.50
C VAL A 49 5.93 -7.50 10.67
N ASP A 50 7.08 -7.06 11.16
CA ASP A 50 7.96 -6.13 10.44
C ASP A 50 9.22 -6.82 9.90
N ILE A 51 9.74 -7.79 10.65
CA ILE A 51 10.96 -8.54 10.32
C ILE A 51 10.71 -10.03 10.55
N VAL A 52 11.04 -10.85 9.57
CA VAL A 52 11.06 -12.32 9.70
C VAL A 52 12.49 -12.79 9.70
N LEU A 53 12.86 -13.55 10.74
CA LEU A 53 14.12 -14.26 10.87
C LEU A 53 13.84 -15.72 10.62
N THR A 54 14.34 -16.32 9.54
CA THR A 54 13.99 -17.69 9.16
C THR A 54 15.22 -18.55 8.87
N ASP A 55 15.17 -19.81 9.28
CA ASP A 55 16.08 -20.83 8.74
C ASP A 55 15.71 -21.15 7.28
N ILE A 56 16.63 -21.73 6.53
CA ILE A 56 16.38 -22.23 5.18
C ILE A 56 15.72 -23.61 5.23
N LEU A 57 16.35 -24.55 5.91
CA LEU A 57 15.95 -25.95 5.86
C LEU A 57 14.94 -26.26 6.97
N MET A 58 13.68 -26.26 6.60
CA MET A 58 12.58 -26.57 7.51
C MET A 58 11.58 -27.53 6.84
N PRO A 59 10.86 -28.36 7.62
CA PRO A 59 9.84 -29.25 7.08
C PRO A 59 8.63 -28.45 6.53
N TYR A 60 7.88 -29.09 5.63
CA TYR A 60 6.62 -28.62 5.02
C TYR A 60 6.76 -27.41 4.09
N MET A 61 7.38 -26.34 4.51
CA MET A 61 7.65 -25.13 3.76
C MET A 61 8.99 -24.59 4.21
N ASP A 62 9.95 -24.57 3.31
CA ASP A 62 11.29 -24.10 3.60
C ASP A 62 11.38 -22.56 3.68
N GLY A 63 12.51 -22.03 4.16
CA GLY A 63 12.71 -20.58 4.29
C GLY A 63 12.75 -19.84 2.97
N MET A 64 13.08 -20.52 1.87
CA MET A 64 13.06 -19.92 0.52
C MET A 64 11.64 -19.82 -0.02
N GLU A 65 10.82 -20.84 0.18
CA GLU A 65 9.40 -20.85 -0.17
C GLU A 65 8.65 -19.81 0.67
N LEU A 66 8.96 -19.72 1.97
CA LEU A 66 8.43 -18.67 2.85
C LEU A 66 8.83 -17.27 2.36
N SER A 67 10.09 -17.07 1.99
CA SER A 67 10.58 -15.79 1.49
C SER A 67 9.86 -15.37 0.20
N ASN A 68 9.66 -16.29 -0.72
CA ASN A 68 8.90 -16.03 -1.94
C ASN A 68 7.44 -15.66 -1.64
N PHE A 69 6.79 -16.40 -0.74
CA PHE A 69 5.42 -16.12 -0.30
C PHE A 69 5.30 -14.70 0.31
N LEU A 70 6.23 -14.34 1.20
CA LEU A 70 6.26 -13.04 1.84
C LEU A 70 6.55 -11.92 0.83
N HIS A 71 7.48 -12.12 -0.10
CA HIS A 71 7.79 -11.16 -1.15
C HIS A 71 6.56 -10.81 -2.00
N ASP A 72 5.77 -11.81 -2.37
CA ASP A 72 4.61 -11.64 -3.25
C ASP A 72 3.39 -11.04 -2.52
N ASN A 73 3.19 -11.37 -1.24
CA ASN A 73 1.96 -11.02 -0.51
C ASN A 73 2.16 -9.93 0.56
N TYR A 74 3.38 -9.77 1.09
CA TYR A 74 3.72 -8.87 2.20
C TYR A 74 5.07 -8.17 1.94
N PRO A 75 5.21 -7.38 0.87
CA PRO A 75 6.49 -6.80 0.45
C PRO A 75 7.09 -5.82 1.46
N GLU A 76 6.31 -5.37 2.44
CA GLU A 76 6.77 -4.53 3.56
C GLU A 76 7.54 -5.32 4.63
N ILE A 77 7.42 -6.66 4.68
CA ILE A 77 8.13 -7.49 5.64
C ILE A 77 9.59 -7.64 5.20
N VAL A 78 10.50 -7.31 6.09
CA VAL A 78 11.93 -7.48 5.86
C VAL A 78 12.35 -8.90 6.26
N ILE A 79 13.03 -9.61 5.36
CA ILE A 79 13.37 -11.03 5.54
C ILE A 79 14.88 -11.16 5.76
N VAL A 80 15.24 -11.89 6.82
CA VAL A 80 16.60 -12.33 7.13
C VAL A 80 16.64 -13.85 7.17
N ILE A 81 17.57 -14.44 6.45
CA ILE A 81 17.75 -15.89 6.39
C ILE A 81 18.97 -16.31 7.19
N PHE A 82 18.83 -17.37 7.98
CA PHE A 82 19.94 -18.14 8.56
C PHE A 82 20.22 -19.38 7.72
N SER A 83 21.48 -19.74 7.56
CA SER A 83 21.83 -20.95 6.79
C SER A 83 23.00 -21.69 7.42
N GLY A 84 22.96 -22.99 7.32
CA GLY A 84 24.12 -23.83 7.58
C GLY A 84 25.20 -23.74 6.50
N PHE A 85 26.30 -24.41 6.70
CA PHE A 85 27.47 -24.38 5.81
C PHE A 85 27.14 -24.95 4.42
N GLY A 86 27.51 -24.25 3.34
CA GLY A 86 27.67 -24.82 1.99
C GLY A 86 26.63 -24.45 0.93
N GLU A 87 25.70 -23.54 1.19
CA GLU A 87 24.53 -23.31 0.33
C GLU A 87 24.61 -22.02 -0.49
N PHE A 88 25.72 -21.81 -1.20
CA PHE A 88 25.90 -20.65 -2.10
C PHE A 88 24.77 -20.50 -3.14
N GLU A 89 24.19 -21.61 -3.58
CA GLU A 89 23.05 -21.60 -4.51
C GLU A 89 21.79 -20.97 -3.89
N TYR A 90 21.57 -21.15 -2.58
CA TYR A 90 20.45 -20.52 -1.89
C TYR A 90 20.65 -19.01 -1.71
N ALA A 91 21.87 -18.57 -1.44
CA ALA A 91 22.17 -17.13 -1.35
C ALA A 91 21.84 -16.38 -2.66
N LYS A 92 22.11 -17.02 -3.82
CA LYS A 92 21.78 -16.46 -5.12
C LYS A 92 20.26 -16.37 -5.36
N LYS A 93 19.50 -17.38 -4.97
CA LYS A 93 18.04 -17.39 -5.06
C LYS A 93 17.42 -16.41 -4.06
N ALA A 94 17.97 -16.30 -2.84
CA ALA A 94 17.51 -15.39 -1.82
C ALA A 94 17.43 -13.92 -2.29
N ILE A 95 18.37 -13.49 -3.12
CA ILE A 95 18.37 -12.17 -3.74
C ILE A 95 17.13 -11.98 -4.65
N GLN A 96 16.72 -13.02 -5.38
CA GLN A 96 15.54 -12.95 -6.27
C GLN A 96 14.22 -12.84 -5.49
N TYR A 97 14.19 -13.40 -4.28
CA TYR A 97 13.01 -13.38 -3.40
C TYR A 97 13.02 -12.21 -2.39
N GLY A 98 13.82 -11.18 -2.66
CA GLY A 98 13.80 -9.94 -1.86
C GLY A 98 14.38 -10.08 -0.45
N VAL A 99 15.10 -11.17 -0.17
CA VAL A 99 15.79 -11.37 1.12
C VAL A 99 16.76 -10.23 1.38
N SER A 100 16.69 -9.67 2.56
CA SER A 100 17.41 -8.45 2.92
C SER A 100 18.81 -8.72 3.45
N GLU A 101 18.98 -9.86 4.11
CA GLU A 101 20.26 -10.29 4.68
C GLU A 101 20.31 -11.82 4.77
N TYR A 102 21.51 -12.34 4.67
CA TYR A 102 21.80 -13.78 4.72
C TYR A 102 22.93 -14.01 5.73
N LEU A 103 22.67 -14.81 6.76
CA LEU A 103 23.61 -15.11 7.85
C LEU A 103 24.02 -16.59 7.83
N LEU A 104 25.29 -16.85 8.07
CA LEU A 104 25.79 -18.23 8.20
C LEU A 104 25.75 -18.69 9.66
N LYS A 105 25.14 -19.83 9.94
CA LYS A 105 25.21 -20.51 11.24
C LYS A 105 26.64 -21.04 11.47
N PRO A 106 27.20 -20.96 12.69
CA PRO A 106 26.58 -20.46 13.91
C PRO A 106 26.57 -18.93 13.97
N VAL A 107 25.41 -18.34 14.27
CA VAL A 107 25.23 -16.87 14.43
C VAL A 107 25.42 -16.49 15.90
N THR A 108 26.26 -15.52 16.16
CA THR A 108 26.42 -14.97 17.51
C THR A 108 25.33 -13.93 17.83
N ALA A 109 25.00 -13.75 19.13
CA ALA A 109 24.06 -12.72 19.56
C ALA A 109 24.48 -11.31 19.08
N MET A 110 25.77 -11.02 19.03
CA MET A 110 26.30 -9.73 18.56
C MET A 110 26.04 -9.53 17.05
N GLU A 111 26.27 -10.54 16.22
CA GLU A 111 26.02 -10.48 14.78
C GLU A 111 24.52 -10.31 14.51
N LEU A 112 23.69 -11.09 15.20
CA LEU A 112 22.23 -11.01 15.04
C LEU A 112 21.72 -9.62 15.45
N THR A 113 22.18 -9.08 16.58
CA THR A 113 21.86 -7.71 17.02
C THR A 113 22.25 -6.68 15.96
N GLY A 114 23.45 -6.80 15.38
CA GLY A 114 23.91 -5.89 14.32
C GLY A 114 23.03 -5.95 13.07
N VAL A 115 22.60 -7.16 12.68
CA VAL A 115 21.70 -7.34 11.53
C VAL A 115 20.30 -6.79 11.82
N ILE A 116 19.74 -7.05 12.98
CA ILE A 116 18.44 -6.51 13.37
C ILE A 116 18.45 -4.96 13.33
N GLU A 117 19.50 -4.32 13.86
CA GLU A 117 19.64 -2.86 13.78
C GLU A 117 19.71 -2.33 12.34
N LYS A 118 20.34 -3.06 11.44
CA LYS A 118 20.36 -2.75 10.01
C LYS A 118 18.97 -2.92 9.38
N MET A 119 18.23 -3.97 9.74
CA MET A 119 16.90 -4.25 9.22
C MET A 119 15.86 -3.22 9.71
N LYS A 120 15.97 -2.75 10.95
CA LYS A 120 15.13 -1.66 11.47
C LYS A 120 15.21 -0.41 10.58
N LYS A 121 16.43 -0.02 10.17
CA LYS A 121 16.62 1.12 9.24
C LYS A 121 15.95 0.88 7.90
N LYS A 122 15.97 -0.37 7.39
CA LYS A 122 15.29 -0.73 6.15
C LYS A 122 13.77 -0.63 6.28
N VAL A 123 13.20 -1.13 7.37
CA VAL A 123 11.76 -1.00 7.67
C VAL A 123 11.36 0.48 7.76
N GLU A 124 12.17 1.30 8.41
CA GLU A 124 11.92 2.74 8.55
C GLU A 124 11.93 3.47 7.20
N GLN A 125 12.90 3.13 6.35
CA GLN A 125 12.98 3.67 5.00
C GLN A 125 11.75 3.28 4.16
N GLN A 126 11.33 2.01 4.18
CA GLN A 126 10.13 1.55 3.47
C GLN A 126 8.86 2.28 3.97
N ARG A 127 8.71 2.46 5.28
CA ARG A 127 7.59 3.21 5.87
C ARG A 127 7.58 4.67 5.42
N LEU A 128 8.75 5.32 5.36
CA LEU A 128 8.88 6.70 4.90
C LEU A 128 8.53 6.83 3.40
N GLU A 129 9.01 5.91 2.57
CA GLU A 129 8.71 5.89 1.14
C GLU A 129 7.21 5.69 0.89
N LYS A 130 6.58 4.74 1.58
CA LYS A 130 5.13 4.51 1.53
C LYS A 130 4.34 5.76 1.94
N SER A 131 4.70 6.38 3.05
CA SER A 131 4.06 7.62 3.52
C SER A 131 4.17 8.77 2.50
N LYS A 132 5.32 8.92 1.84
CA LYS A 132 5.49 9.92 0.76
C LYS A 132 4.62 9.63 -0.45
N MET A 133 4.53 8.36 -0.85
CA MET A 133 3.69 7.94 -1.97
C MET A 133 2.20 8.18 -1.66
N ASP A 134 1.74 7.84 -0.47
CA ASP A 134 0.37 8.05 -0.02
C ASP A 134 0.02 9.55 0.01
N ALA A 135 0.93 10.39 0.51
CA ALA A 135 0.76 11.85 0.52
C ALA A 135 0.67 12.44 -0.90
N LEU A 136 1.50 11.96 -1.84
CA LEU A 136 1.43 12.36 -3.24
C LEU A 136 0.12 11.93 -3.91
N ALA A 137 -0.36 10.71 -3.62
CA ALA A 137 -1.62 10.21 -4.13
C ALA A 137 -2.81 11.05 -3.62
N GLN A 138 -2.85 11.35 -2.31
CA GLN A 138 -3.88 12.21 -1.71
C GLN A 138 -3.89 13.62 -2.32
N ASN A 139 -2.72 14.24 -2.45
CA ASN A 139 -2.61 15.57 -3.07
C ASN A 139 -3.10 15.56 -4.52
N SER A 140 -2.83 14.50 -5.29
CA SER A 140 -3.30 14.38 -6.68
C SER A 140 -4.82 14.23 -6.77
N GLU A 141 -5.45 13.47 -5.87
CA GLU A 141 -6.91 13.34 -5.79
C GLU A 141 -7.59 14.65 -5.37
N GLU A 142 -7.05 15.33 -4.37
CA GLU A 142 -7.56 16.64 -3.94
C GLU A 142 -7.45 17.68 -5.06
N TYR A 143 -6.32 17.72 -5.77
CA TYR A 143 -6.14 18.56 -6.94
C TYR A 143 -7.18 18.27 -8.04
N ARG A 144 -7.45 16.99 -8.34
CA ARG A 144 -8.46 16.58 -9.32
C ARG A 144 -9.88 17.02 -8.90
N LYS A 145 -10.24 16.82 -7.62
CA LYS A 145 -11.54 17.26 -7.06
C LYS A 145 -11.68 18.77 -7.13
N ASN A 146 -10.66 19.52 -6.72
CA ASN A 146 -10.65 20.98 -6.77
C ASN A 146 -10.76 21.49 -8.22
N LYS A 147 -10.06 20.85 -9.18
CA LYS A 147 -10.14 21.20 -10.60
C LYS A 147 -11.57 21.02 -11.13
N GLN A 148 -12.27 19.94 -10.76
CA GLN A 148 -13.67 19.72 -11.17
C GLN A 148 -14.62 20.77 -10.58
N ILE A 149 -14.46 21.13 -9.29
CA ILE A 149 -15.28 22.13 -8.62
C ILE A 149 -15.09 23.51 -9.27
N ILE A 150 -13.85 23.89 -9.55
CA ILE A 150 -13.53 25.17 -10.20
C ILE A 150 -14.08 25.18 -11.64
N ARG A 151 -13.96 24.06 -12.38
CA ARG A 151 -14.56 23.91 -13.71
C ARG A 151 -16.07 24.14 -13.67
N SER A 152 -16.79 23.45 -12.80
CA SER A 152 -18.25 23.57 -12.67
C SER A 152 -18.67 25.00 -12.32
N LYS A 153 -18.00 25.64 -11.38
CA LYS A 153 -18.29 27.03 -11.00
C LYS A 153 -18.05 28.04 -12.13
N ASN A 154 -16.99 27.86 -12.92
CA ASN A 154 -16.72 28.74 -14.07
C ASN A 154 -17.74 28.54 -15.19
N ILE A 155 -18.18 27.31 -15.46
CA ILE A 155 -19.24 27.02 -16.43
C ILE A 155 -20.57 27.59 -15.96
N GLU A 156 -20.93 27.38 -14.69
CA GLU A 156 -22.14 27.96 -14.09
C GLU A 156 -22.15 29.50 -14.16
N ALA A 157 -21.03 30.13 -13.88
CA ALA A 157 -20.86 31.56 -13.95
C ALA A 157 -21.01 32.11 -15.38
N LEU A 158 -20.53 31.39 -16.39
CA LEU A 158 -20.75 31.71 -17.81
C LEU A 158 -22.22 31.57 -18.21
N VAL A 159 -22.89 30.49 -17.82
CA VAL A 159 -24.31 30.26 -18.15
C VAL A 159 -25.21 31.29 -17.51
N ASN A 160 -24.91 31.68 -16.27
CA ASN A 160 -25.70 32.65 -15.51
C ASN A 160 -25.31 34.12 -15.76
N CYS A 161 -24.31 34.38 -16.59
CA CYS A 161 -23.74 35.72 -16.87
C CYS A 161 -23.42 36.51 -15.60
N THR A 162 -22.92 35.83 -14.57
CA THR A 162 -22.63 36.45 -13.24
C THR A 162 -21.21 37.00 -13.13
N THR A 163 -20.34 36.73 -14.10
CA THR A 163 -18.95 37.20 -14.14
C THR A 163 -18.58 37.70 -15.52
N ASP A 164 -17.42 38.39 -15.62
CA ASP A 164 -16.85 38.77 -16.91
C ASP A 164 -16.59 37.50 -17.76
N VAL A 165 -17.28 37.44 -18.88
CA VAL A 165 -17.24 36.28 -19.82
C VAL A 165 -15.81 36.00 -20.29
N ASN A 166 -15.02 37.04 -20.60
CA ASN A 166 -13.66 36.91 -21.09
C ASN A 166 -12.74 36.30 -20.03
N ALA A 167 -12.85 36.76 -18.78
CA ALA A 167 -12.07 36.20 -17.67
C ALA A 167 -12.43 34.73 -17.36
N SER A 168 -13.69 34.34 -17.57
CA SER A 168 -14.14 32.95 -17.39
C SER A 168 -13.64 32.04 -18.53
N ILE A 169 -13.62 32.57 -19.77
CA ILE A 169 -13.07 31.84 -20.94
C ILE A 169 -11.57 31.58 -20.77
N GLU A 170 -10.79 32.59 -20.34
CA GLU A 170 -9.36 32.44 -20.11
C GLU A 170 -9.06 31.37 -19.06
N ARG A 171 -9.79 31.38 -17.92
CA ARG A 171 -9.63 30.37 -16.87
C ARG A 171 -9.98 28.95 -17.33
N LEU A 172 -11.01 28.82 -18.19
CA LEU A 172 -11.37 27.50 -18.73
C LEU A 172 -10.34 27.04 -19.76
N ALA A 173 -9.78 27.92 -20.55
CA ALA A 173 -8.67 27.62 -21.48
C ALA A 173 -7.41 27.14 -20.72
N GLU A 174 -7.05 27.76 -19.58
CA GLU A 174 -5.97 27.31 -18.70
C GLU A 174 -6.22 25.87 -18.15
N MET A 175 -7.48 25.47 -18.03
CA MET A 175 -7.88 24.13 -17.61
C MET A 175 -7.95 23.12 -18.78
N GLY A 176 -7.63 23.56 -20.01
CA GLY A 176 -7.68 22.73 -21.22
C GLY A 176 -9.07 22.59 -21.83
N ILE A 177 -9.99 23.51 -21.50
CA ILE A 177 -11.33 23.58 -22.10
C ILE A 177 -11.33 24.70 -23.12
N ASP A 178 -11.33 24.35 -24.39
CA ASP A 178 -11.42 25.32 -25.48
C ASP A 178 -12.88 25.73 -25.71
N ILE A 179 -13.17 27.02 -25.48
CA ILE A 179 -14.47 27.64 -25.74
C ILE A 179 -14.28 28.76 -26.79
N SER A 180 -13.77 28.37 -27.98
CA SER A 180 -13.51 29.32 -29.08
C SER A 180 -14.54 29.25 -30.21
N ALA A 181 -15.67 28.58 -30.02
CA ALA A 181 -16.70 28.43 -31.06
C ALA A 181 -17.48 29.72 -31.29
N ALA A 182 -17.96 29.93 -32.52
CA ALA A 182 -18.75 31.11 -32.90
C ALA A 182 -20.16 31.16 -32.29
N SER A 183 -20.69 30.02 -31.80
CA SER A 183 -21.97 29.95 -31.11
C SER A 183 -22.03 28.71 -30.20
N TYR A 184 -22.75 28.83 -29.07
CA TYR A 184 -22.95 27.77 -28.09
C TYR A 184 -24.44 27.46 -27.95
N ARG A 185 -24.75 26.20 -27.67
CA ARG A 185 -26.11 25.76 -27.32
C ARG A 185 -26.05 25.13 -25.94
N VAL A 186 -26.94 25.53 -25.05
CA VAL A 186 -27.12 24.90 -23.74
C VAL A 186 -28.36 24.01 -23.81
N ALA A 187 -28.21 22.74 -23.46
CA ALA A 187 -29.33 21.82 -23.29
C ALA A 187 -29.50 21.55 -21.80
N ILE A 188 -30.73 21.69 -21.32
CA ILE A 188 -31.11 21.36 -19.94
C ILE A 188 -31.93 20.09 -20.01
N PHE A 189 -31.43 19.03 -19.38
CA PHE A 189 -32.15 17.77 -19.23
C PHE A 189 -32.69 17.71 -17.80
N ASP A 190 -34.00 17.71 -17.65
CA ASP A 190 -34.65 17.51 -16.36
C ASP A 190 -35.25 16.09 -16.32
N ILE A 191 -35.02 15.38 -15.21
CA ILE A 191 -35.55 14.04 -15.00
C ILE A 191 -36.78 14.17 -14.13
N ASP A 192 -37.97 14.24 -14.75
CA ASP A 192 -39.27 14.38 -14.09
C ASP A 192 -39.59 13.34 -12.99
N LEU A 193 -38.83 12.25 -12.94
CA LEU A 193 -38.98 11.19 -11.95
C LEU A 193 -38.35 11.52 -10.58
N TYR A 194 -37.68 12.66 -10.46
CA TYR A 194 -36.96 13.01 -9.22
C TYR A 194 -37.89 13.36 -8.05
N SER A 195 -39.07 13.91 -8.31
CA SER A 195 -40.05 14.29 -7.28
C SER A 195 -40.71 13.10 -6.57
N GLY A 196 -40.75 11.92 -7.20
CA GLY A 196 -41.27 10.68 -6.61
C GLY A 196 -40.24 9.85 -5.83
N MET A 197 -38.93 10.14 -5.99
CA MET A 197 -37.86 9.34 -5.43
C MET A 197 -37.42 9.74 -4.01
N TYR A 198 -37.92 10.83 -3.46
CA TYR A 198 -37.57 11.26 -2.09
C TYR A 198 -38.02 10.29 -0.98
N GLN A 199 -38.86 9.31 -1.31
CA GLN A 199 -39.32 8.27 -0.38
C GLN A 199 -38.68 6.91 -0.59
N LEU A 200 -37.67 6.78 -1.46
CA LEU A 200 -37.06 5.50 -1.83
C LEU A 200 -35.69 5.29 -1.18
N ASP A 201 -35.48 4.03 -0.80
CA ASP A 201 -34.35 3.40 -0.12
C ASP A 201 -32.96 3.80 -0.67
N THR A 202 -31.92 3.68 0.17
CA THR A 202 -30.52 4.09 -0.08
C THR A 202 -29.93 3.51 -1.39
N GLU A 203 -30.35 2.31 -1.80
CA GLU A 203 -29.90 1.67 -3.06
C GLU A 203 -30.37 2.44 -4.30
N LYS A 204 -31.60 2.92 -4.32
CA LYS A 204 -32.15 3.67 -5.46
C LYS A 204 -31.61 5.09 -5.59
N ARG A 205 -31.05 5.66 -4.51
CA ARG A 205 -30.31 6.92 -4.57
C ARG A 205 -28.97 6.78 -5.32
N GLN A 206 -28.33 5.60 -5.24
CA GLN A 206 -27.11 5.31 -5.99
C GLN A 206 -27.40 5.14 -7.49
N GLU A 207 -28.53 4.52 -7.85
CA GLU A 207 -28.95 4.40 -9.26
C GLU A 207 -29.28 5.75 -9.91
N SER A 208 -29.90 6.68 -9.17
CA SER A 208 -30.20 8.01 -9.70
C SER A 208 -28.96 8.88 -9.89
N ALA A 209 -27.96 8.74 -9.01
CA ALA A 209 -26.66 9.39 -9.18
C ALA A 209 -25.89 8.80 -10.37
N LEU A 210 -26.02 7.49 -10.61
CA LEU A 210 -25.44 6.81 -11.76
C LEU A 210 -26.09 7.25 -13.08
N MET A 211 -27.41 7.43 -13.10
CA MET A 211 -28.15 7.95 -14.26
C MET A 211 -27.76 9.38 -14.60
N ALA A 212 -27.63 10.26 -13.60
CA ALA A 212 -27.15 11.61 -13.80
C ALA A 212 -25.70 11.65 -14.34
N PHE A 213 -24.85 10.73 -13.87
CA PHE A 213 -23.48 10.54 -14.36
C PHE A 213 -23.45 10.05 -15.83
N VAL A 214 -24.32 9.12 -16.19
CA VAL A 214 -24.42 8.60 -17.56
C VAL A 214 -24.89 9.71 -18.54
N LEU A 215 -25.88 10.51 -18.16
CA LEU A 215 -26.35 11.63 -18.98
C LEU A 215 -25.28 12.71 -19.16
N PHE A 216 -24.48 12.98 -18.13
CA PHE A 216 -23.36 13.92 -18.20
C PHE A 216 -22.27 13.46 -19.18
N ASN A 217 -21.94 12.15 -19.19
CA ASN A 217 -20.94 11.59 -20.10
C ASN A 217 -21.41 11.45 -21.55
N ILE A 218 -22.72 11.29 -21.78
CA ILE A 218 -23.29 11.23 -23.17
C ILE A 218 -23.33 12.62 -23.81
N SER A 219 -23.39 13.70 -23.01
CA SER A 219 -23.38 15.06 -23.53
C SER A 219 -21.98 15.61 -23.83
N ASP A 220 -20.93 14.88 -23.45
CA ASP A 220 -19.52 15.25 -23.70
C ASP A 220 -18.95 14.59 -24.99
N GLU A 221 -19.73 13.75 -25.73
CA GLU A 221 -19.44 13.27 -27.09
C GLU A 221 -20.24 14.11 -28.13
#